data_6380785cec5c78225934b603567a6260
#
_entry.id   6380785cec5c78225934b603567a6260
#
_cell.length_a   1.000
_cell.length_b   1.000
_cell.length_c   1.000
_cell.angle_alpha   90.00
_cell.angle_beta   90.00
_cell.angle_gamma   90.00
#
_symmetry.space_group_name_H-M   'P 1'
#
loop_
_entity.id
_entity.type
_entity.pdbx_description
1 polymer ?
#
loop_
_entity_poly.entity_id
_entity_poly.type
_entity_poly.pdbx_seq_one_letter_code
_entity_poly.pdbx_strand_id
1 'polypeptide(L)'
;MKIVLSKIHWTLITAIYMLGILWSSLQPEVHQKHDVVRETVHNGLHVPAYMMLTFLLVRTFQSYKNTKLRIALWAFIISASWGWINEIVQSYVPGRTCSLSDEVLNIIGTGLSLILIKKIKWLTGGKGK
;
A
#
# COMPACT_ATOMS: atom_id res chain seq x y z
N MET A 1 -8.00 9.77 -26.49
CA MET A 1 -7.07 10.68 -25.78
C MET A 1 -6.43 9.92 -24.61
N LYS A 2 -5.14 9.57 -24.69
CA LYS A 2 -4.44 8.93 -23.56
C LYS A 2 -4.10 10.03 -22.56
N ILE A 3 -4.80 10.08 -21.43
CA ILE A 3 -4.46 10.98 -20.33
C ILE A 3 -3.13 10.49 -19.75
N VAL A 4 -2.04 11.15 -20.10
CA VAL A 4 -0.72 10.91 -19.50
C VAL A 4 -0.64 11.77 -18.25
N LEU A 5 -0.87 11.16 -17.10
CA LEU A 5 -0.70 11.85 -15.83
C LEU A 5 0.76 12.26 -15.64
N SER A 6 0.96 13.52 -15.29
CA SER A 6 2.30 14.05 -14.99
C SER A 6 2.85 13.45 -13.68
N LYS A 7 4.17 13.58 -13.46
CA LYS A 7 4.81 13.18 -12.21
C LYS A 7 4.15 13.78 -10.95
N ILE A 8 3.71 15.05 -11.07
CA ILE A 8 3.04 15.76 -9.96
C ILE A 8 1.72 15.09 -9.61
N HIS A 9 0.90 14.72 -10.60
CA HIS A 9 -0.36 14.03 -10.35
C HIS A 9 -0.16 12.69 -9.66
N TRP A 10 0.81 11.87 -10.10
CA TRP A 10 1.11 10.60 -9.44
C TRP A 10 1.57 10.79 -8.00
N THR A 11 2.41 11.79 -7.74
CA THR A 11 2.87 12.11 -6.38
C THR A 11 1.70 12.54 -5.49
N LEU A 12 0.83 13.43 -5.97
CA LEU A 12 -0.34 13.89 -5.22
C LEU A 12 -1.31 12.75 -4.93
N ILE A 13 -1.64 11.91 -5.91
CA ILE A 13 -2.52 10.75 -5.72
C ILE A 13 -1.95 9.81 -4.65
N THR A 14 -0.65 9.52 -4.73
CA THR A 14 0.02 8.65 -3.75
C THR A 14 -0.02 9.26 -2.35
N ALA A 15 0.28 10.56 -2.22
CA ALA A 15 0.26 11.26 -0.93
C ALA A 15 -1.16 11.29 -0.33
N ILE A 16 -2.18 11.59 -1.13
CA ILE A 16 -3.58 11.57 -0.69
C ILE A 16 -3.98 10.15 -0.24
N TYR A 17 -3.56 9.12 -0.98
CA TYR A 17 -3.84 7.74 -0.61
C TYR A 17 -3.16 7.34 0.71
N MET A 18 -1.90 7.73 0.91
CA MET A 18 -1.18 7.51 2.18
C MET A 18 -1.89 8.19 3.36
N LEU A 19 -2.32 9.45 3.17
CA LEU A 19 -3.12 10.16 4.17
C LEU A 19 -4.47 9.48 4.43
N GLY A 20 -5.11 8.92 3.42
CA GLY A 20 -6.34 8.14 3.56
C GLY A 20 -6.17 6.88 4.42
N ILE A 21 -5.06 6.14 4.22
CA ILE A 21 -4.72 5.00 5.07
C ILE A 21 -4.50 5.48 6.52
N LEU A 22 -3.74 6.55 6.72
CA LEU A 22 -3.48 7.11 8.04
C LEU A 22 -4.78 7.57 8.72
N TRP A 23 -5.65 8.26 7.98
CA TRP A 23 -6.96 8.65 8.48
C TRP A 23 -7.80 7.44 8.93
N SER A 24 -7.83 6.38 8.13
CA SER A 24 -8.49 5.13 8.50
C SER A 24 -7.91 4.51 9.78
N SER A 25 -6.60 4.60 9.96
CA SER A 25 -5.88 4.10 11.14
C SER A 25 -6.23 4.88 12.42
N LEU A 26 -6.60 6.15 12.30
CA LEU A 26 -6.97 7.01 13.42
C LEU A 26 -8.43 6.82 13.90
N GLN A 27 -9.24 6.04 13.15
CA GLN A 27 -10.63 5.84 13.58
C GLN A 27 -10.69 4.87 14.76
N PRO A 28 -11.38 5.25 15.87
CA PRO A 28 -11.54 4.37 17.01
C PRO A 28 -12.34 3.13 16.64
N GLU A 29 -11.95 2.00 17.18
CA GLU A 29 -12.70 0.77 17.01
C GLU A 29 -13.83 0.72 18.04
N VAL A 30 -15.07 0.79 17.55
CA VAL A 30 -16.24 0.61 18.41
C VAL A 30 -16.33 -0.87 18.78
N HIS A 31 -16.00 -1.19 20.02
CA HIS A 31 -16.13 -2.55 20.57
C HIS A 31 -17.60 -2.97 20.58
N GLN A 32 -18.07 -3.54 19.50
CA GLN A 32 -19.19 -4.46 19.52
C GLN A 32 -18.61 -5.86 19.67
N LYS A 33 -19.22 -6.66 20.62
CA LYS A 33 -18.85 -8.03 20.99
C LYS A 33 -18.15 -8.79 19.84
N HIS A 34 -17.04 -9.46 20.17
CA HIS A 34 -16.21 -10.29 19.30
C HIS A 34 -16.94 -10.84 18.07
N ASP A 35 -16.93 -10.10 17.00
CA ASP A 35 -17.41 -10.56 15.71
C ASP A 35 -16.18 -10.96 14.88
N VAL A 36 -15.85 -12.25 14.98
CA VAL A 36 -14.72 -12.86 14.28
C VAL A 36 -14.75 -12.58 12.77
N VAL A 37 -15.96 -12.50 12.19
CA VAL A 37 -16.11 -12.22 10.75
C VAL A 37 -15.67 -10.78 10.45
N ARG A 38 -16.09 -9.82 11.27
CA ARG A 38 -15.73 -8.42 11.10
C ARG A 38 -14.23 -8.20 11.27
N GLU A 39 -13.62 -8.82 12.27
CA GLU A 39 -12.18 -8.77 12.52
C GLU A 39 -11.40 -9.37 11.34
N THR A 40 -11.82 -10.54 10.85
CA THR A 40 -11.19 -11.17 9.68
C THR A 40 -11.30 -10.32 8.43
N VAL A 41 -12.46 -9.71 8.17
CA VAL A 41 -12.65 -8.80 7.02
C VAL A 41 -11.78 -7.55 7.18
N HIS A 42 -11.75 -6.96 8.37
CA HIS A 42 -10.94 -5.77 8.64
C HIS A 42 -9.45 -6.04 8.38
N ASN A 43 -8.94 -7.12 8.95
CA ASN A 43 -7.54 -7.53 8.75
C ASN A 43 -7.26 -7.86 7.28
N GLY A 44 -8.21 -8.50 6.59
CA GLY A 44 -8.08 -8.82 5.16
C GLY A 44 -7.97 -7.59 4.26
N LEU A 45 -8.49 -6.42 4.67
CA LEU A 45 -8.40 -5.17 3.90
C LEU A 45 -6.98 -4.59 3.84
N HIS A 46 -6.08 -4.97 4.74
CA HIS A 46 -4.67 -4.56 4.70
C HIS A 46 -4.00 -4.99 3.40
N VAL A 47 -4.26 -6.21 2.93
CA VAL A 47 -3.66 -6.73 1.69
C VAL A 47 -4.00 -5.85 0.48
N PRO A 48 -5.27 -5.62 0.08
CA PRO A 48 -5.59 -4.79 -1.07
C PRO A 48 -5.19 -3.32 -0.88
N ALA A 49 -5.23 -2.78 0.34
CA ALA A 49 -4.81 -1.42 0.63
C ALA A 49 -3.31 -1.22 0.33
N TYR A 50 -2.46 -2.13 0.80
CA TYR A 50 -1.01 -2.05 0.55
C TYR A 50 -0.60 -2.51 -0.85
N MET A 51 -1.40 -3.36 -1.50
CA MET A 51 -1.25 -3.61 -2.95
C MET A 51 -1.44 -2.32 -3.76
N MET A 52 -2.49 -1.55 -3.47
CA MET A 52 -2.76 -0.28 -4.15
C MET A 52 -1.69 0.76 -3.83
N LEU A 53 -1.29 0.91 -2.55
CA LEU A 53 -0.22 1.82 -2.15
C LEU A 53 1.07 1.54 -2.94
N THR A 54 1.47 0.28 -2.98
CA THR A 54 2.69 -0.15 -3.69
C THR A 54 2.58 0.12 -5.20
N PHE A 55 1.41 -0.14 -5.79
CA PHE A 55 1.15 0.20 -7.20
C PHE A 55 1.33 1.70 -7.46
N LEU A 56 0.74 2.56 -6.61
CA LEU A 56 0.85 4.00 -6.73
C LEU A 56 2.29 4.49 -6.56
N LEU A 57 3.05 3.95 -5.60
CA LEU A 57 4.47 4.25 -5.42
C LEU A 57 5.29 3.86 -6.65
N VAL A 58 5.04 2.68 -7.22
CA VAL A 58 5.71 2.25 -8.45
C VAL A 58 5.40 3.21 -9.59
N ARG A 59 4.14 3.62 -9.77
CA ARG A 59 3.75 4.59 -10.80
C ARG A 59 4.41 5.96 -10.59
N THR A 60 4.46 6.42 -9.35
CA THR A 60 5.15 7.66 -8.99
C THR A 60 6.62 7.59 -9.35
N PHE A 61 7.36 6.57 -8.91
CA PHE A 61 8.79 6.45 -9.21
C PHE A 61 9.09 6.24 -10.70
N GLN A 62 8.22 5.55 -11.44
CA GLN A 62 8.34 5.43 -12.89
C GLN A 62 8.25 6.78 -13.59
N SER A 63 7.41 7.69 -13.08
CA SER A 63 7.26 9.04 -13.64
C SER A 63 8.52 9.91 -13.49
N TYR A 64 9.39 9.57 -12.53
CA TYR A 64 10.70 10.21 -12.31
C TYR A 64 11.86 9.51 -13.03
N LYS A 65 11.59 8.58 -13.94
CA LYS A 65 12.59 7.86 -14.77
C LYS A 65 13.65 7.09 -13.97
N ASN A 66 13.29 6.54 -12.81
CA ASN A 66 14.18 5.69 -12.02
C ASN A 66 14.41 4.31 -12.68
N THR A 67 15.50 3.62 -12.32
CA THR A 67 15.76 2.25 -12.78
C THR A 67 14.75 1.27 -12.17
N LYS A 68 14.42 0.20 -12.90
CA LYS A 68 13.40 -0.80 -12.46
C LYS A 68 13.70 -1.38 -11.06
N LEU A 69 14.97 -1.70 -10.77
CA LEU A 69 15.36 -2.24 -9.48
C LEU A 69 15.18 -1.23 -8.35
N ARG A 70 15.59 0.03 -8.55
CA ARG A 70 15.41 1.09 -7.56
C ARG A 70 13.93 1.37 -7.30
N ILE A 71 13.09 1.34 -8.33
CA ILE A 71 11.64 1.52 -8.20
C ILE A 71 11.05 0.46 -7.28
N ALA A 72 11.32 -0.82 -7.53
CA ALA A 72 10.79 -1.92 -6.72
C ALA A 72 11.28 -1.84 -5.27
N LEU A 73 12.58 -1.56 -5.08
CA LEU A 73 13.19 -1.46 -3.76
C LEU A 73 12.58 -0.32 -2.93
N TRP A 74 12.51 0.89 -3.50
CA TRP A 74 11.96 2.04 -2.79
C TRP A 74 10.46 1.93 -2.55
N ALA A 75 9.70 1.37 -3.51
CA ALA A 75 8.28 1.12 -3.32
C ALA A 75 8.04 0.12 -2.17
N PHE A 76 8.86 -0.94 -2.07
CA PHE A 76 8.80 -1.89 -0.97
C PHE A 76 9.13 -1.24 0.37
N ILE A 77 10.28 -0.54 0.46
CA ILE A 77 10.75 0.08 1.71
C ILE A 77 9.72 1.10 2.21
N ILE A 78 9.23 1.99 1.34
CA ILE A 78 8.28 3.02 1.76
C ILE A 78 6.94 2.41 2.15
N SER A 79 6.43 1.42 1.40
CA SER A 79 5.18 0.76 1.73
C SER A 79 5.24 0.04 3.08
N ALA A 80 6.29 -0.76 3.32
CA ALA A 80 6.49 -1.46 4.59
C ALA A 80 6.71 -0.48 5.76
N SER A 81 7.54 0.55 5.58
CA SER A 81 7.73 1.57 6.62
C SER A 81 6.43 2.32 6.93
N TRP A 82 5.58 2.57 5.93
CA TRP A 82 4.27 3.20 6.14
C TRP A 82 3.33 2.26 6.91
N GLY A 83 3.41 0.94 6.69
CA GLY A 83 2.72 -0.07 7.49
C GLY A 83 3.08 0.06 8.96
N TRP A 84 4.35 0.01 9.29
CA TRP A 84 4.83 0.18 10.66
C TRP A 84 4.39 1.49 11.30
N ILE A 85 4.45 2.61 10.57
CA ILE A 85 3.99 3.91 11.07
C ILE A 85 2.51 3.83 11.43
N ASN A 86 1.69 3.24 10.56
CA ASN A 86 0.25 3.10 10.81
C ASN A 86 -0.03 2.20 12.03
N GLU A 87 0.69 1.08 12.19
CA GLU A 87 0.55 0.21 13.36
C GLU A 87 0.91 0.94 14.67
N ILE A 88 1.98 1.73 14.66
CA ILE A 88 2.37 2.54 15.81
C ILE A 88 1.28 3.60 16.11
N VAL A 89 0.77 4.28 15.09
CA VAL A 89 -0.30 5.27 15.26
C VAL A 89 -1.56 4.62 15.81
N GLN A 90 -1.93 3.43 15.31
CA GLN A 90 -3.08 2.68 15.81
C GLN A 90 -2.97 2.35 17.30
N SER A 91 -1.78 2.07 17.80
CA SER A 91 -1.58 1.77 19.23
C SER A 91 -1.94 2.91 20.19
N TYR A 92 -2.02 4.15 19.68
CA TYR A 92 -2.46 5.31 20.47
C TYR A 92 -3.99 5.57 20.35
N VAL A 93 -4.69 4.81 19.52
CA VAL A 93 -6.14 4.98 19.31
C VAL A 93 -6.91 4.09 20.30
N PRO A 94 -7.88 4.61 21.04
CA PRO A 94 -8.69 3.81 21.96
C PRO A 94 -9.34 2.61 21.26
N GLY A 95 -9.17 1.43 21.85
CA GLY A 95 -9.75 0.18 21.35
C GLY A 95 -8.92 -0.51 20.25
N ARG A 96 -7.76 0.04 19.87
CA ARG A 96 -6.84 -0.59 18.91
C ARG A 96 -5.54 -1.01 19.56
N THR A 97 -4.91 -2.03 18.96
CA THR A 97 -3.59 -2.53 19.38
C THR A 97 -2.66 -2.59 18.17
N CYS A 98 -1.38 -2.37 18.39
CA CYS A 98 -0.37 -2.62 17.37
C CYS A 98 -0.30 -4.12 17.10
N SER A 99 -0.47 -4.51 15.83
CA SER A 99 -0.57 -5.91 15.42
C SER A 99 0.54 -6.30 14.45
N LEU A 100 1.39 -7.22 14.86
CA LEU A 100 2.39 -7.81 13.96
C LEU A 100 1.75 -8.57 12.80
N SER A 101 0.56 -9.16 13.00
CA SER A 101 -0.18 -9.84 11.94
C SER A 101 -0.63 -8.89 10.84
N ASP A 102 -1.05 -7.67 11.20
CA ASP A 102 -1.48 -6.67 10.23
C ASP A 102 -0.29 -6.16 9.41
N GLU A 103 0.88 -5.99 10.04
CA GLU A 103 2.11 -5.67 9.30
C GLU A 103 2.53 -6.79 8.35
N VAL A 104 2.40 -8.05 8.73
CA VAL A 104 2.63 -9.19 7.82
C VAL A 104 1.69 -9.12 6.61
N LEU A 105 0.41 -8.78 6.81
CA LEU A 105 -0.54 -8.61 5.72
C LEU A 105 -0.19 -7.40 4.82
N ASN A 106 0.30 -6.31 5.38
CA ASN A 106 0.81 -5.16 4.64
C ASN A 106 1.99 -5.54 3.72
N ILE A 107 2.94 -6.32 4.25
CA ILE A 107 4.09 -6.83 3.51
C ILE A 107 3.65 -7.81 2.41
N ILE A 108 2.70 -8.69 2.69
CA ILE A 108 2.12 -9.60 1.69
C ILE A 108 1.48 -8.80 0.55
N GLY A 109 0.64 -7.81 0.86
CA GLY A 109 0.03 -6.93 -0.14
C GLY A 109 1.07 -6.22 -1.01
N THR A 110 2.12 -5.69 -0.37
CA THR A 110 3.25 -5.04 -1.05
C THR A 110 3.96 -6.01 -2.01
N GLY A 111 4.29 -7.20 -1.54
CA GLY A 111 4.95 -8.24 -2.35
C GLY A 111 4.09 -8.69 -3.54
N LEU A 112 2.81 -8.96 -3.31
CA LEU A 112 1.86 -9.35 -4.36
C LEU A 112 1.75 -8.28 -5.44
N SER A 113 1.70 -7.00 -5.08
CA SER A 113 1.66 -5.89 -6.04
C SER A 113 2.90 -5.89 -6.95
N LEU A 114 4.10 -6.04 -6.39
CA LEU A 114 5.34 -6.06 -7.15
C LEU A 114 5.39 -7.28 -8.12
N ILE A 115 4.93 -8.45 -7.66
CA ILE A 115 4.86 -9.65 -8.49
C ILE A 115 3.88 -9.44 -9.65
N LEU A 116 2.68 -8.92 -9.38
CA LEU A 116 1.67 -8.67 -10.41
C LEU A 116 2.15 -7.64 -11.44
N ILE A 117 2.76 -6.54 -11.00
CA ILE A 117 3.32 -5.53 -11.91
C ILE A 117 4.38 -6.15 -12.82
N LYS A 118 5.26 -7.01 -12.28
CA LYS A 118 6.27 -7.72 -13.07
C LYS A 118 5.61 -8.66 -14.09
N LYS A 119 4.61 -9.44 -13.68
CA LYS A 119 3.88 -10.38 -14.57
C LYS A 119 3.13 -9.64 -15.68
N ILE A 120 2.40 -8.56 -15.37
CA ILE A 120 1.66 -7.78 -16.36
C ILE A 120 2.61 -7.20 -17.42
N LYS A 121 3.76 -6.65 -17.01
CA LYS A 121 4.79 -6.18 -17.96
C LYS A 121 5.36 -7.29 -18.82
N TRP A 122 5.47 -8.50 -18.29
CA TRP A 122 5.90 -9.67 -19.05
C TRP A 122 4.82 -10.12 -20.05
N LEU A 123 3.55 -10.14 -19.64
CA LEU A 123 2.41 -10.51 -20.49
C LEU A 123 2.11 -9.49 -21.59
N THR A 124 2.28 -8.20 -21.33
CA THR A 124 2.04 -7.12 -22.31
C THR A 124 3.19 -6.93 -23.30
N GLY A 125 4.15 -7.86 -23.31
CA GLY A 125 5.18 -7.95 -24.35
C GLY A 125 6.05 -6.70 -24.43
N GLY A 126 6.53 -6.21 -23.32
CA GLY A 126 7.61 -5.22 -23.30
C GLY A 126 8.86 -5.84 -23.95
N LYS A 127 8.87 -5.90 -25.29
CA LYS A 127 10.09 -6.17 -26.06
C LYS A 127 11.10 -5.11 -25.66
N GLY A 128 12.07 -5.53 -24.84
CA GLY A 128 13.24 -4.71 -24.62
C GLY A 128 13.91 -4.48 -25.99
N LYS A 129 13.95 -3.26 -26.40
CA LYS A 129 14.98 -2.74 -27.26
C LYS A 129 15.99 -2.06 -26.38
#